data_4d8ebe312a1f087af71f715cd9cd3d26
#
_entry.id   4d8ebe312a1f087af71f715cd9cd3d26
#
_cell.length_a   1.000
_cell.length_b   1.000
_cell.length_c   1.000
_cell.angle_alpha   90.00
_cell.angle_beta   90.00
_cell.angle_gamma   90.00
#
_symmetry.space_group_name_H-M   'P 1'
#
loop_
_entity.id
_entity.type
_entity.pdbx_description
1 polymer ?
#
loop_
_entity_poly.entity_id
_entity_poly.type
_entity_poly.pdbx_seq_one_letter_code
_entity_poly.pdbx_strand_id
1 'polypeptide(L)'
;MTDHLGYRKKLGSLGPSTNTTVQPDFDDLRPVGVTNHYSRIAIPNNPVTDNDGFLRLVESINAATLDAVDVLRSCEMDYMVMGMSAATFWNGRDGASTYLKNMEERAQVGV
;
A
#
# COMPACT_ATOMS: atom_id res chain seq x y z
N MET A 1 6.70 7.23 18.43
CA MET A 1 8.17 7.28 18.68
C MET A 1 8.79 8.38 17.83
N THR A 2 9.66 9.19 18.40
CA THR A 2 10.38 10.22 17.64
C THR A 2 11.58 9.59 16.94
N ASP A 3 11.65 9.77 15.65
CA ASP A 3 12.70 9.26 14.80
C ASP A 3 13.71 10.37 14.48
N HIS A 4 14.99 10.02 14.29
CA HIS A 4 16.03 10.99 13.97
C HIS A 4 15.81 11.68 12.62
N LEU A 5 15.35 10.95 11.61
CA LEU A 5 15.10 11.47 10.27
C LEU A 5 13.63 11.84 10.08
N GLY A 6 12.73 11.02 10.57
CA GLY A 6 11.29 11.21 10.48
C GLY A 6 10.69 11.89 11.72
N TYR A 7 11.38 12.89 12.25
CA TYR A 7 10.99 13.53 13.51
C TYR A 7 9.67 14.31 13.41
N ARG A 8 9.25 14.70 12.23
CA ARG A 8 7.95 15.33 12.00
C ARG A 8 6.85 14.32 11.73
N LYS A 9 7.05 13.44 10.77
CA LYS A 9 6.10 12.39 10.36
C LYS A 9 6.81 11.23 9.67
N LYS A 10 6.23 10.06 9.82
CA LYS A 10 6.61 8.87 9.08
C LYS A 10 5.46 8.51 8.13
N LEU A 11 5.70 8.54 6.84
CA LEU A 11 4.76 8.15 5.81
C LEU A 11 4.96 6.67 5.47
N GLY A 12 3.90 5.89 5.50
CA GLY A 12 3.89 4.53 4.94
C GLY A 12 3.34 4.54 3.53
N SER A 13 3.99 3.87 2.60
CA SER A 13 3.48 3.72 1.24
C SER A 13 3.47 2.26 0.82
N LEU A 14 2.44 1.88 0.07
CA LEU A 14 2.27 0.55 -0.49
C LEU A 14 2.31 0.60 -1.99
N GLY A 15 2.88 -0.41 -2.61
CA GLY A 15 2.82 -0.58 -4.05
C GLY A 15 3.07 -2.03 -4.45
N PRO A 16 2.74 -2.41 -5.69
CA PRO A 16 3.01 -3.77 -6.15
C PRO A 16 4.50 -4.06 -6.19
N SER A 17 4.86 -5.31 -5.92
CA SER A 17 6.27 -5.75 -5.89
C SER A 17 7.00 -5.53 -7.22
N THR A 18 6.24 -5.41 -8.30
CA THR A 18 6.76 -5.15 -9.65
C THR A 18 6.98 -3.66 -9.94
N ASN A 19 6.51 -2.76 -9.07
CA ASN A 19 6.66 -1.32 -9.26
C ASN A 19 8.03 -0.85 -8.76
N THR A 20 8.67 0.00 -9.54
CA THR A 20 10.00 0.54 -9.25
C THR A 20 10.02 2.07 -9.16
N THR A 21 8.87 2.73 -9.21
CA THR A 21 8.77 4.19 -9.27
C THR A 21 8.11 4.82 -8.05
N VAL A 22 7.16 4.14 -7.41
CA VAL A 22 6.43 4.68 -6.24
C VAL A 22 7.39 5.00 -5.11
N GLN A 23 8.23 4.08 -4.73
CA GLN A 23 9.16 4.29 -3.63
C GLN A 23 10.13 5.46 -3.88
N PRO A 24 10.88 5.51 -5.00
CA PRO A 24 11.77 6.62 -5.24
C PRO A 24 11.05 7.96 -5.41
N ASP A 25 9.86 7.99 -6.00
CA ASP A 25 9.08 9.22 -6.12
C ASP A 25 8.72 9.81 -4.74
N PHE A 26 8.23 9.00 -3.83
CA PHE A 26 7.91 9.45 -2.47
C PHE A 26 9.16 9.82 -1.68
N ASP A 27 10.27 9.11 -1.87
CA ASP A 27 11.54 9.46 -1.25
C ASP A 27 12.04 10.83 -1.71
N ASP A 28 11.91 11.13 -2.99
CA ASP A 28 12.36 12.39 -3.57
C ASP A 28 11.44 13.58 -3.20
N LEU A 29 10.15 13.34 -3.08
CA LEU A 29 9.15 14.39 -2.80
C LEU A 29 9.03 14.73 -1.32
N ARG A 30 9.57 13.92 -0.43
CA ARG A 30 9.40 14.13 1.00
C ARG A 30 10.09 15.41 1.50
N PRO A 31 9.43 16.21 2.35
CA PRO A 31 10.09 17.35 2.99
C PRO A 31 11.03 16.87 4.11
N VAL A 32 11.92 17.78 4.55
CA VAL A 32 12.82 17.51 5.68
C VAL A 32 12.01 17.15 6.93
N GLY A 33 12.42 16.12 7.63
CA GLY A 33 11.74 15.63 8.84
C GLY A 33 10.61 14.65 8.56
N VAL A 34 10.36 14.32 7.30
CA VAL A 34 9.41 13.28 6.88
C VAL A 34 10.19 12.15 6.24
N THR A 35 9.90 10.92 6.63
CA THR A 35 10.48 9.74 5.99
C THR A 35 9.39 8.91 5.31
N ASN A 36 9.76 8.23 4.22
CA ASN A 36 8.91 7.30 3.51
C ASN A 36 9.34 5.88 3.83
N HIS A 37 8.40 5.04 4.21
CA HIS A 37 8.59 3.63 4.49
C HIS A 37 7.72 2.83 3.54
N TYR A 38 8.34 2.03 2.68
CA TYR A 38 7.65 1.34 1.59
C TYR A 38 7.48 -0.14 1.90
N SER A 39 6.26 -0.64 1.73
CA SER A 39 5.94 -2.06 1.82
C SER A 39 5.43 -2.55 0.47
N ARG A 40 5.89 -3.72 0.04
CA ARG A 40 5.62 -4.27 -1.28
C ARG A 40 4.51 -5.30 -1.19
N ILE A 41 3.49 -5.11 -2.03
CA ILE A 41 2.42 -6.09 -2.22
C ILE A 41 2.95 -7.16 -3.16
N ALA A 42 3.06 -8.38 -2.69
CA ALA A 42 3.57 -9.49 -3.51
C ALA A 42 2.63 -9.76 -4.68
N ILE A 43 3.14 -9.61 -5.89
CA ILE A 43 2.40 -9.91 -7.12
C ILE A 43 2.90 -11.25 -7.66
N PRO A 44 2.03 -12.28 -7.73
CA PRO A 44 2.44 -13.58 -8.26
C PRO A 44 2.77 -13.48 -9.75
N ASN A 45 3.82 -14.17 -10.17
CA ASN A 45 4.25 -14.23 -11.56
C ASN A 45 3.62 -15.43 -12.28
N ASN A 46 2.30 -15.51 -12.21
CA ASN A 46 1.53 -16.59 -12.85
C ASN A 46 0.80 -16.04 -14.07
N PRO A 47 0.87 -16.71 -15.23
CA PRO A 47 0.10 -16.29 -16.39
C PRO A 47 -1.41 -16.41 -16.11
N VAL A 48 -2.16 -15.38 -16.48
CA VAL A 48 -3.62 -15.37 -16.41
C VAL A 48 -4.16 -15.68 -17.80
N THR A 49 -4.85 -16.81 -17.94
CA THR A 49 -5.35 -17.30 -19.22
C THR A 49 -6.87 -17.32 -19.34
N ASP A 50 -7.59 -17.14 -18.22
CA ASP A 50 -9.05 -17.14 -18.16
C ASP A 50 -9.58 -16.23 -17.05
N ASN A 51 -10.91 -16.11 -16.96
CA ASN A 51 -11.58 -15.29 -15.95
C ASN A 51 -11.39 -15.83 -14.52
N ASP A 52 -11.41 -17.14 -14.35
CA ASP A 52 -11.21 -17.77 -13.04
C ASP A 52 -9.78 -17.54 -12.54
N GLY A 53 -8.80 -17.61 -13.42
CA GLY A 53 -7.41 -17.28 -13.11
C GLY A 53 -7.24 -15.81 -12.70
N PHE A 54 -7.96 -14.92 -13.38
CA PHE A 54 -7.96 -13.50 -13.03
C PHE A 54 -8.56 -13.24 -11.65
N LEU A 55 -9.70 -13.87 -11.32
CA LEU A 55 -10.32 -13.74 -10.00
C LEU A 55 -9.40 -14.26 -8.88
N ARG A 56 -8.73 -15.39 -9.12
CA ARG A 56 -7.73 -15.91 -8.16
C ARG A 56 -6.56 -14.96 -7.97
N LEU A 57 -6.12 -14.30 -9.04
CA LEU A 57 -5.07 -13.29 -8.97
C LEU A 57 -5.49 -12.11 -8.10
N VAL A 58 -6.71 -11.60 -8.29
CA VAL A 58 -7.27 -10.50 -7.48
C VAL A 58 -7.35 -10.87 -6.00
N GLU A 59 -7.82 -12.08 -5.69
CA GLU A 59 -7.86 -12.58 -4.31
C GLU A 59 -6.47 -12.66 -3.68
N SER A 60 -5.50 -13.17 -4.43
CA SER A 60 -4.10 -13.24 -3.97
C SER A 60 -3.51 -11.86 -3.71
N ILE A 61 -3.80 -10.89 -4.57
CA ILE A 61 -3.34 -9.51 -4.40
C ILE A 61 -3.99 -8.89 -3.16
N ASN A 62 -5.28 -9.12 -2.94
CA ASN A 62 -5.97 -8.60 -1.76
C ASN A 62 -5.37 -9.16 -0.46
N ALA A 63 -5.11 -10.46 -0.40
CA ALA A 63 -4.46 -11.08 0.76
C ALA A 63 -3.04 -10.52 0.98
N ALA A 64 -2.26 -10.41 -0.10
CA ALA A 64 -0.90 -9.86 -0.05
C ALA A 64 -0.89 -8.39 0.37
N THR A 65 -1.92 -7.63 0.01
CA THR A 65 -2.08 -6.23 0.44
C THR A 65 -2.24 -6.14 1.95
N LEU A 66 -3.08 -6.97 2.54
CA LEU A 66 -3.27 -6.99 3.99
C LEU A 66 -1.97 -7.36 4.72
N ASP A 67 -1.25 -8.34 4.22
CA ASP A 67 0.06 -8.73 4.76
C ASP A 67 1.07 -7.58 4.68
N ALA A 68 1.09 -6.86 3.57
CA ALA A 68 1.99 -5.72 3.37
C ALA A 68 1.65 -4.56 4.32
N VAL A 69 0.36 -4.32 4.58
CA VAL A 69 -0.08 -3.33 5.58
C VAL A 69 0.40 -3.73 6.99
N ASP A 70 0.26 -4.99 7.35
CA ASP A 70 0.69 -5.49 8.67
C ASP A 70 2.19 -5.29 8.89
N VAL A 71 2.99 -5.60 7.87
CA VAL A 71 4.45 -5.38 7.90
C VAL A 71 4.75 -3.89 8.07
N LEU A 72 4.07 -3.04 7.31
CA LEU A 72 4.28 -1.59 7.34
C LEU A 72 3.94 -0.96 8.70
N ARG A 73 2.93 -1.48 9.38
CA ARG A 73 2.53 -0.99 10.71
C ARG A 73 3.66 -1.04 11.73
N SER A 74 4.59 -1.96 11.59
CA SER A 74 5.69 -2.12 12.53
C SER A 74 6.64 -0.91 12.60
N CYS A 75 6.63 -0.04 11.58
CA CYS A 75 7.41 1.21 11.63
C CYS A 75 6.68 2.35 12.37
N GLU A 76 5.48 2.10 12.86
CA GLU A 76 4.66 3.12 13.56
C GLU A 76 4.43 4.37 12.69
N MET A 77 4.00 4.15 11.45
CA MET A 77 3.69 5.23 10.50
C MET A 77 2.57 6.13 11.00
N ASP A 78 2.60 7.39 10.60
CA ASP A 78 1.57 8.39 10.94
C ASP A 78 0.44 8.42 9.91
N TYR A 79 0.72 8.06 8.68
CA TYR A 79 -0.24 8.06 7.56
C TYR A 79 0.21 7.05 6.51
N MET A 80 -0.75 6.49 5.78
CA MET A 80 -0.47 5.50 4.73
C MET A 80 -0.98 5.98 3.38
N VAL A 81 -0.23 5.70 2.32
CA VAL A 81 -0.63 5.98 0.93
C VAL A 81 -0.67 4.67 0.16
N MET A 82 -1.80 4.42 -0.51
CA MET A 82 -1.96 3.28 -1.39
C MET A 82 -1.47 3.63 -2.80
N GLY A 83 -0.34 3.08 -3.18
CA GLY A 83 0.29 3.31 -4.48
C GLY A 83 -0.11 2.30 -5.56
N MET A 84 -1.33 1.79 -5.54
CA MET A 84 -1.84 0.83 -6.51
C MET A 84 -3.29 1.15 -6.90
N SER A 85 -3.46 1.92 -7.97
CA SER A 85 -4.76 2.40 -8.42
C SER A 85 -5.72 1.29 -8.83
N ALA A 86 -5.23 0.23 -9.47
CA ALA A 86 -6.06 -0.88 -9.92
C ALA A 86 -6.83 -1.54 -8.76
N ALA A 87 -6.16 -1.79 -7.64
CA ALA A 87 -6.80 -2.35 -6.46
C ALA A 87 -7.78 -1.37 -5.82
N THR A 88 -7.44 -0.09 -5.81
CA THR A 88 -8.27 0.96 -5.17
C THR A 88 -9.58 1.20 -5.90
N PHE A 89 -9.55 1.23 -7.24
CA PHE A 89 -10.69 1.67 -8.05
C PHE A 89 -11.43 0.55 -8.78
N TRP A 90 -11.06 -0.69 -8.51
CA TRP A 90 -11.61 -1.86 -9.22
C TRP A 90 -13.14 -1.94 -9.20
N ASN A 91 -13.75 -1.66 -8.05
CA ASN A 91 -15.20 -1.76 -7.85
C ASN A 91 -15.93 -0.41 -7.93
N GLY A 92 -15.36 0.57 -8.63
CA GLY A 92 -15.97 1.89 -8.80
C GLY A 92 -15.89 2.76 -7.54
N ARG A 93 -16.68 3.82 -7.54
CA ARG A 93 -16.64 4.83 -6.46
C ARG A 93 -16.99 4.26 -5.08
N ASP A 94 -18.08 3.52 -5.00
CA ASP A 94 -18.55 2.96 -3.73
C ASP A 94 -17.58 1.86 -3.22
N GLY A 95 -17.07 1.05 -4.14
CA GLY A 95 -16.04 0.07 -3.84
C GLY A 95 -14.75 0.71 -3.34
N ALA A 96 -14.35 1.84 -3.93
CA ALA A 96 -13.18 2.59 -3.48
C ALA A 96 -13.36 3.13 -2.06
N SER A 97 -14.54 3.65 -1.72
CA SER A 97 -14.84 4.12 -0.37
C SER A 97 -14.80 2.99 0.66
N THR A 98 -15.32 1.83 0.34
CA THR A 98 -15.28 0.64 1.19
C THR A 98 -13.84 0.14 1.36
N TYR A 99 -13.10 0.11 0.26
CA TYR A 99 -11.68 -0.29 0.27
C TYR A 99 -10.85 0.62 1.17
N LEU A 100 -11.04 1.93 1.07
CA LEU A 100 -10.36 2.92 1.91
C LEU A 100 -10.63 2.67 3.40
N LYS A 101 -11.89 2.48 3.78
CA LYS A 101 -12.26 2.18 5.17
C LYS A 101 -11.60 0.91 5.69
N ASN A 102 -11.59 -0.15 4.88
CA ASN A 102 -10.95 -1.41 5.24
C ASN A 102 -9.45 -1.24 5.46
N MET A 103 -8.81 -0.43 4.61
CA MET A 103 -7.39 -0.13 4.74
C MET A 103 -7.10 0.70 5.99
N GLU A 104 -7.92 1.72 6.30
CA GLU A 104 -7.78 2.54 7.50
C GLU A 104 -7.95 1.69 8.77
N GLU A 105 -8.92 0.78 8.80
CA GLU A 105 -9.12 -0.14 9.92
C GLU A 105 -7.92 -1.05 10.12
N ARG A 106 -7.35 -1.57 9.04
CA ARG A 106 -6.18 -2.46 9.10
C ARG A 106 -4.90 -1.70 9.47
N ALA A 107 -4.69 -0.55 8.88
CA ALA A 107 -3.50 0.28 9.08
C ALA A 107 -3.49 0.99 10.45
N GLN A 108 -4.65 1.25 11.01
CA GLN A 108 -4.85 2.01 12.27
C GLN A 108 -4.36 3.47 12.16
N VAL A 109 -4.25 3.97 10.96
CA VAL A 109 -3.93 5.38 10.64
C VAL A 109 -4.77 5.80 9.42
N GLY A 110 -4.77 7.08 9.09
CA GLY A 110 -5.39 7.59 7.86
C GLY A 110 -4.71 7.05 6.60
N VAL A 111 -5.48 6.87 5.55
CA VAL A 111 -5.01 6.34 4.27
C VAL A 111 -5.44 7.25 3.12
#